data_272617caf68ebb892fb774f9c1b0eafe
#
_entry.id   272617caf68ebb892fb774f9c1b0eafe
#
_cell.length_a   1.000
_cell.length_b   1.000
_cell.length_c   1.000
_cell.angle_alpha   90.00
_cell.angle_beta   90.00
_cell.angle_gamma   90.00
#
_symmetry.space_group_name_H-M   'P 1'
#
loop_
_entity.id
_entity.type
_entity.pdbx_description
1 polymer ?
#
loop_
_entity_poly.entity_id
_entity_poly.type
_entity_poly.pdbx_seq_one_letter_code
_entity_poly.pdbx_strand_id
1 'polypeptide(L)'
;MKLGTGKANRQKKALWSLGAMLGAVLAMTTVSAALQTPVPAPPRVQAPEFAKGALARTTVHWVLVSIPDRKLALFENGRVVRLYRVAVGKTSTPSPAGEFKIVNRVTNPTYYHKGQVIGAGKGNPVGTRWVGLSAKGYGIHGTNQPNSIGKAASTGCIRMGKQDLEELFAIVDVGDTVQIRAERDEQIAAVFGTGTGSGAGTATETIAQVETEKSSGSGQ
;
A
#
# COMPACT_ATOMS: atom_id res chain seq x y z
N MET A 1 57.42 -3.23 4.25
CA MET A 1 58.04 -3.40 5.55
C MET A 1 57.09 -2.89 6.61
N LYS A 2 56.50 -3.74 7.35
CA LYS A 2 56.05 -3.89 8.75
C LYS A 2 54.76 -4.63 8.86
N LEU A 3 54.91 -5.86 9.33
CA LEU A 3 53.96 -6.79 9.88
C LEU A 3 53.45 -6.31 11.26
N GLY A 4 52.24 -6.64 11.61
CA GLY A 4 51.66 -6.54 12.96
C GLY A 4 50.42 -7.36 13.02
N THR A 5 50.51 -8.66 13.26
CA THR A 5 50.18 -9.47 14.45
C THR A 5 48.93 -8.97 15.17
N GLY A 6 47.76 -9.65 15.14
CA GLY A 6 47.44 -10.89 15.77
C GLY A 6 46.94 -10.65 17.21
N LYS A 7 45.63 -10.85 17.50
CA LYS A 7 45.17 -11.25 18.82
C LYS A 7 43.90 -12.11 18.72
N ALA A 8 44.11 -13.39 18.90
CA ALA A 8 43.08 -14.39 19.20
C ALA A 8 42.46 -14.10 20.57
N ASN A 9 41.15 -14.18 20.69
CA ASN A 9 40.48 -14.15 21.97
C ASN A 9 39.86 -15.53 22.28
N ARG A 10 40.33 -16.03 23.37
CA ARG A 10 40.27 -17.36 23.94
C ARG A 10 38.92 -17.67 24.53
N GLN A 11 38.30 -18.77 24.10
CA GLN A 11 37.14 -19.36 24.74
C GLN A 11 37.50 -19.91 26.12
N LYS A 12 36.75 -19.53 27.13
CA LYS A 12 36.77 -20.14 28.46
C LYS A 12 35.58 -21.11 28.56
N LYS A 13 35.88 -22.40 28.48
CA LYS A 13 35.02 -23.51 28.91
C LYS A 13 35.07 -23.58 30.42
N ALA A 14 33.95 -23.56 31.09
CA ALA A 14 33.82 -23.92 32.49
C ALA A 14 33.02 -25.22 32.58
N LEU A 15 33.73 -26.30 32.90
CA LEU A 15 33.16 -27.55 33.39
C LEU A 15 32.84 -27.39 34.90
N TRP A 16 31.64 -27.73 35.29
CA TRP A 16 31.36 -28.01 36.69
C TRP A 16 30.75 -29.40 36.84
N SER A 17 31.41 -30.12 37.73
CA SER A 17 31.34 -31.52 38.06
C SER A 17 30.10 -31.98 38.80
N LEU A 18 29.78 -33.24 38.60
CA LEU A 18 28.87 -34.09 39.37
C LEU A 18 29.12 -34.02 40.88
N GLY A 19 28.04 -33.98 41.65
CA GLY A 19 28.04 -34.32 43.06
C GLY A 19 26.72 -35.03 43.38
N ALA A 20 26.83 -36.35 43.51
CA ALA A 20 25.76 -37.21 44.01
C ALA A 20 25.68 -37.11 45.55
N MET A 21 24.49 -36.96 46.09
CA MET A 21 24.20 -37.38 47.49
C MET A 21 22.79 -37.92 47.58
N LEU A 22 22.79 -39.17 47.97
CA LEU A 22 21.65 -39.99 48.35
C LEU A 22 21.18 -39.56 49.76
N GLY A 23 19.88 -39.36 49.93
CA GLY A 23 19.28 -39.09 51.25
C GLY A 23 17.78 -39.34 51.20
N ALA A 24 17.37 -40.56 51.56
CA ALA A 24 15.97 -40.92 51.74
C ALA A 24 15.48 -40.42 53.09
N VAL A 25 14.43 -39.58 53.11
CA VAL A 25 13.60 -39.37 54.31
C VAL A 25 12.14 -39.47 53.90
N LEU A 26 11.53 -40.52 54.37
CA LEU A 26 10.10 -40.82 54.26
C LEU A 26 9.37 -39.94 55.32
N ALA A 27 8.70 -38.88 54.89
CA ALA A 27 7.81 -38.11 55.74
C ALA A 27 6.39 -38.18 55.16
N MET A 28 5.54 -38.93 55.83
CA MET A 28 4.09 -38.92 55.64
C MET A 28 3.57 -37.52 55.95
N THR A 29 3.11 -36.80 54.96
CA THR A 29 2.31 -35.60 55.16
C THR A 29 0.87 -35.85 54.73
N THR A 30 0.00 -35.75 55.70
CA THR A 30 -1.45 -35.79 55.59
C THR A 30 -1.91 -34.69 54.59
N VAL A 31 -2.56 -35.12 53.53
CA VAL A 31 -3.21 -34.21 52.58
C VAL A 31 -4.44 -33.61 53.26
N SER A 32 -4.33 -32.39 53.72
CA SER A 32 -5.46 -31.55 54.14
C SER A 32 -6.20 -31.08 52.88
N ALA A 33 -7.39 -31.62 52.68
CA ALA A 33 -8.27 -31.16 51.59
C ALA A 33 -8.77 -29.75 51.94
N ALA A 34 -8.05 -28.74 51.48
CA ALA A 34 -8.54 -27.35 51.53
C ALA A 34 -9.74 -27.25 50.57
N LEU A 35 -10.90 -26.89 51.11
CA LEU A 35 -12.08 -26.50 50.33
C LEU A 35 -11.68 -25.34 49.41
N GLN A 36 -11.52 -25.62 48.13
CA GLN A 36 -11.37 -24.60 47.09
C GLN A 36 -12.74 -23.99 46.88
N THR A 37 -12.94 -22.77 47.37
CA THR A 37 -14.09 -21.94 46.96
C THR A 37 -13.97 -21.72 45.44
N PRO A 38 -15.06 -21.90 44.68
CA PRO A 38 -15.02 -21.63 43.25
C PRO A 38 -14.72 -20.16 43.02
N VAL A 39 -13.60 -19.84 42.38
CA VAL A 39 -13.27 -18.52 41.92
C VAL A 39 -14.36 -18.11 40.93
N PRO A 40 -15.10 -16.98 41.16
CA PRO A 40 -16.09 -16.50 40.21
C PRO A 40 -15.38 -16.27 38.86
N ALA A 41 -15.94 -16.86 37.80
CA ALA A 41 -15.45 -16.66 36.44
C ALA A 41 -15.42 -15.16 36.12
N PRO A 42 -14.34 -14.66 35.49
CA PRO A 42 -14.28 -13.27 35.12
C PRO A 42 -15.50 -12.90 34.26
N PRO A 43 -16.06 -11.70 34.41
CA PRO A 43 -17.20 -11.29 33.61
C PRO A 43 -16.85 -11.48 32.12
N ARG A 44 -17.69 -12.21 31.42
CA ARG A 44 -17.57 -12.43 29.97
C ARG A 44 -17.68 -11.04 29.32
N VAL A 45 -16.53 -10.46 28.99
CA VAL A 45 -16.47 -9.26 28.18
C VAL A 45 -17.10 -9.65 26.86
N GLN A 46 -18.34 -9.21 26.66
CA GLN A 46 -18.98 -9.34 25.37
C GLN A 46 -18.11 -8.55 24.41
N ALA A 47 -17.54 -9.24 23.41
CA ALA A 47 -16.84 -8.58 22.32
C ALA A 47 -17.79 -7.51 21.75
N PRO A 48 -17.30 -6.28 21.53
CA PRO A 48 -18.17 -5.24 20.98
C PRO A 48 -18.75 -5.73 19.67
N GLU A 49 -20.07 -5.59 19.55
CA GLU A 49 -20.88 -6.03 18.41
C GLU A 49 -20.64 -5.13 17.18
N PHE A 50 -19.36 -4.88 16.84
CA PHE A 50 -18.93 -4.14 15.65
C PHE A 50 -18.91 -5.00 14.37
N ALA A 51 -19.32 -6.28 14.47
CA ALA A 51 -19.34 -7.18 13.32
C ALA A 51 -20.65 -7.17 12.52
N LYS A 52 -21.61 -6.32 12.84
CA LYS A 52 -22.83 -6.14 12.02
C LYS A 52 -22.71 -4.83 11.25
N GLY A 53 -22.15 -4.89 10.03
CA GLY A 53 -22.22 -3.77 9.11
C GLY A 53 -21.02 -3.49 8.25
N ALA A 54 -20.12 -4.43 8.00
CA ALA A 54 -19.37 -4.39 6.77
C ALA A 54 -20.36 -4.69 5.63
N LEU A 55 -21.15 -3.70 5.23
CA LEU A 55 -21.84 -3.72 3.95
C LEU A 55 -20.75 -4.04 2.92
N ALA A 56 -20.81 -5.22 2.34
CA ALA A 56 -19.94 -5.59 1.23
C ALA A 56 -20.03 -4.43 0.24
N ARG A 57 -18.91 -3.75 -0.03
CA ARG A 57 -18.89 -2.62 -0.97
C ARG A 57 -19.49 -3.14 -2.27
N THR A 58 -20.65 -2.65 -2.63
CA THR A 58 -21.32 -3.01 -3.89
C THR A 58 -20.54 -2.46 -5.08
N THR A 59 -19.65 -1.47 -4.84
CA THR A 59 -18.88 -0.77 -5.86
C THR A 59 -17.41 -1.22 -5.79
N VAL A 60 -16.91 -1.71 -6.92
CA VAL A 60 -15.51 -2.13 -7.09
C VAL A 60 -14.73 -0.98 -7.70
N HIS A 61 -13.71 -0.50 -6.98
CA HIS A 61 -12.78 0.52 -7.49
C HIS A 61 -11.42 -0.09 -7.81
N TRP A 62 -10.78 0.42 -8.83
CA TRP A 62 -9.39 0.16 -9.14
C TRP A 62 -8.77 1.31 -9.92
N VAL A 63 -7.46 1.37 -9.93
CA VAL A 63 -6.68 2.47 -10.49
C VAL A 63 -5.73 1.95 -11.56
N LEU A 64 -5.68 2.64 -12.70
CA LEU A 64 -4.70 2.40 -13.76
C LEU A 64 -3.78 3.61 -13.91
N VAL A 65 -2.48 3.39 -13.83
CA VAL A 65 -1.46 4.43 -14.04
C VAL A 65 -0.67 4.10 -15.30
N SER A 66 -0.63 5.04 -16.23
CA SER A 66 0.26 5.00 -17.39
C SER A 66 1.49 5.85 -17.12
N ILE A 67 2.66 5.21 -17.03
CA ILE A 67 3.95 5.89 -16.88
C ILE A 67 4.26 6.75 -18.13
N PRO A 68 4.14 6.23 -19.37
CA PRO A 68 4.43 7.03 -20.56
C PRO A 68 3.49 8.23 -20.73
N ASP A 69 2.20 8.09 -20.41
CA ASP A 69 1.23 9.19 -20.54
C ASP A 69 1.24 10.14 -19.34
N ARG A 70 1.82 9.72 -18.20
CA ARG A 70 1.80 10.46 -16.94
C ARG A 70 0.37 10.81 -16.52
N LYS A 71 -0.51 9.82 -16.67
CA LYS A 71 -1.94 9.89 -16.36
C LYS A 71 -2.34 8.74 -15.44
N LEU A 72 -3.40 8.97 -14.68
CA LEU A 72 -4.05 8.01 -13.81
C LEU A 72 -5.53 7.99 -14.15
N ALA A 73 -6.10 6.80 -14.33
CA ALA A 73 -7.53 6.57 -14.47
C ALA A 73 -8.07 5.87 -13.23
N LEU A 74 -9.18 6.38 -12.70
CA LEU A 74 -9.97 5.70 -11.67
C LEU A 74 -11.12 4.98 -12.36
N PHE A 75 -11.26 3.71 -12.03
CA PHE A 75 -12.35 2.85 -12.50
C PHE A 75 -13.33 2.58 -11.38
N GLU A 76 -14.60 2.60 -11.71
CA GLU A 76 -15.71 2.16 -10.89
C GLU A 76 -16.54 1.14 -11.67
N ASN A 77 -16.68 -0.08 -11.15
CA ASN A 77 -17.42 -1.17 -11.79
C ASN A 77 -17.02 -1.39 -13.26
N GLY A 78 -15.71 -1.32 -13.54
CA GLY A 78 -15.14 -1.53 -14.87
C GLY A 78 -15.22 -0.33 -15.83
N ARG A 79 -15.79 0.80 -15.41
CA ARG A 79 -15.88 2.02 -16.21
C ARG A 79 -14.92 3.09 -15.69
N VAL A 80 -14.30 3.84 -16.60
CA VAL A 80 -13.49 5.01 -16.22
C VAL A 80 -14.42 6.11 -15.73
N VAL A 81 -14.22 6.53 -14.49
CA VAL A 81 -15.02 7.61 -13.88
C VAL A 81 -14.22 8.90 -13.71
N ARG A 82 -12.87 8.82 -13.67
CA ARG A 82 -12.00 10.00 -13.54
C ARG A 82 -10.68 9.77 -14.24
N LEU A 83 -10.13 10.84 -14.77
CA LEU A 83 -8.79 10.91 -15.35
C LEU A 83 -8.00 12.04 -14.69
N TYR A 84 -6.77 11.74 -14.25
CA TYR A 84 -5.91 12.69 -13.58
C TYR A 84 -4.54 12.77 -14.24
N ARG A 85 -3.92 13.96 -14.20
CA ARG A 85 -2.50 14.11 -14.54
C ARG A 85 -1.65 13.79 -13.31
N VAL A 86 -0.57 13.04 -13.51
CA VAL A 86 0.31 12.62 -12.41
C VAL A 86 1.78 12.88 -12.76
N ALA A 87 2.64 12.97 -11.73
CA ALA A 87 4.07 12.82 -11.95
C ALA A 87 4.48 11.39 -11.61
N VAL A 88 5.40 10.85 -12.39
CA VAL A 88 5.95 9.50 -12.26
C VAL A 88 7.45 9.55 -11.96
N GLY A 89 8.04 8.40 -11.68
CA GLY A 89 9.48 8.25 -11.47
C GLY A 89 10.30 8.74 -12.64
N LYS A 90 11.50 9.31 -12.33
CA LYS A 90 12.52 9.64 -13.33
C LYS A 90 13.07 8.34 -13.95
N THR A 91 13.74 8.44 -15.09
CA THR A 91 14.42 7.30 -15.73
C THR A 91 15.41 6.62 -14.78
N SER A 92 16.12 7.40 -13.93
CA SER A 92 17.07 6.87 -12.93
C SER A 92 16.42 6.24 -11.71
N THR A 93 15.14 6.53 -11.45
CA THR A 93 14.35 6.02 -10.33
C THR A 93 12.92 5.78 -10.79
N PRO A 94 12.68 4.78 -11.65
CA PRO A 94 11.39 4.58 -12.29
C PRO A 94 10.31 4.19 -11.27
N SER A 95 9.06 4.51 -11.61
CA SER A 95 7.92 3.94 -10.89
C SER A 95 7.87 2.43 -11.11
N PRO A 96 7.54 1.63 -10.09
CA PRO A 96 7.42 0.18 -10.25
C PRO A 96 6.24 -0.12 -11.19
N ALA A 97 6.47 -0.97 -12.21
CA ALA A 97 5.41 -1.50 -13.05
C ALA A 97 4.86 -2.80 -12.46
N GLY A 98 3.57 -3.04 -12.64
CA GLY A 98 2.90 -4.25 -12.16
C GLY A 98 1.54 -3.97 -11.54
N GLU A 99 1.02 -4.96 -10.83
CA GLU A 99 -0.22 -4.87 -10.08
C GLU A 99 0.06 -4.85 -8.57
N PHE A 100 -0.56 -3.92 -7.88
CA PHE A 100 -0.39 -3.66 -6.46
C PHE A 100 -1.74 -3.54 -5.77
N LYS A 101 -1.75 -3.73 -4.45
CA LYS A 101 -2.90 -3.43 -3.59
C LYS A 101 -2.62 -2.17 -2.79
N ILE A 102 -3.66 -1.41 -2.51
CA ILE A 102 -3.60 -0.35 -1.50
C ILE A 102 -3.54 -1.03 -0.14
N VAL A 103 -2.47 -0.75 0.64
CA VAL A 103 -2.24 -1.39 1.94
C VAL A 103 -2.47 -0.43 3.11
N ASN A 104 -2.40 0.86 2.87
CA ASN A 104 -2.73 1.87 3.87
C ASN A 104 -3.13 3.19 3.23
N ARG A 105 -3.83 4.02 4.01
CA ARG A 105 -4.26 5.37 3.65
C ARG A 105 -4.02 6.29 4.84
N VAL A 106 -3.33 7.41 4.61
CA VAL A 106 -2.97 8.35 5.67
C VAL A 106 -3.36 9.77 5.30
N THR A 107 -4.12 10.42 6.18
CA THR A 107 -4.44 11.85 6.10
C THR A 107 -3.36 12.64 6.82
N ASN A 108 -2.89 13.73 6.22
CA ASN A 108 -1.85 14.60 6.75
C ASN A 108 -0.60 13.82 7.22
N PRO A 109 0.04 13.05 6.31
CA PRO A 109 1.17 12.21 6.66
C PRO A 109 2.38 13.02 7.12
N THR A 110 3.18 12.45 8.01
CA THR A 110 4.54 12.94 8.27
C THR A 110 5.48 12.31 7.25
N TYR A 111 6.34 13.11 6.65
CA TYR A 111 7.37 12.64 5.72
C TYR A 111 8.65 12.27 6.46
N TYR A 112 9.16 11.06 6.19
CA TYR A 112 10.40 10.56 6.76
C TYR A 112 11.36 10.17 5.62
N HIS A 113 12.50 10.80 5.52
CA HIS A 113 13.51 10.45 4.52
C HIS A 113 14.91 10.85 4.97
N LYS A 114 15.85 9.90 4.95
CA LYS A 114 17.29 10.13 5.24
C LYS A 114 17.52 10.99 6.51
N GLY A 115 16.82 10.67 7.60
CA GLY A 115 16.94 11.40 8.86
C GLY A 115 16.16 12.71 8.92
N GLN A 116 15.52 13.15 7.85
CA GLN A 116 14.61 14.29 7.86
C GLN A 116 13.21 13.84 8.27
N VAL A 117 12.60 14.65 9.14
CA VAL A 117 11.20 14.49 9.56
C VAL A 117 10.47 15.79 9.26
N ILE A 118 9.50 15.74 8.35
CA ILE A 118 8.70 16.92 7.97
C ILE A 118 7.24 16.60 8.30
N GLY A 119 6.68 17.33 9.25
CA GLY A 119 5.29 17.20 9.64
C GLY A 119 4.30 17.60 8.54
N ALA A 120 3.03 17.40 8.81
CA ALA A 120 1.95 17.84 7.91
C ALA A 120 2.02 19.35 7.66
N GLY A 121 1.69 19.78 6.44
CA GLY A 121 1.66 21.19 6.07
C GLY A 121 2.16 21.47 4.66
N LYS A 122 2.23 22.75 4.32
CA LYS A 122 2.54 23.27 2.97
C LYS A 122 3.92 22.82 2.46
N GLY A 123 4.89 22.64 3.35
CA GLY A 123 6.26 22.20 3.04
C GLY A 123 6.42 20.70 2.87
N ASN A 124 5.40 19.90 3.18
CA ASN A 124 5.50 18.44 3.16
C ASN A 124 5.58 17.91 1.72
N PRO A 125 6.65 17.17 1.35
CA PRO A 125 6.83 16.64 0.00
C PRO A 125 5.76 15.64 -0.44
N VAL A 126 5.08 14.97 0.51
CA VAL A 126 4.01 14.01 0.21
C VAL A 126 2.60 14.60 0.32
N GLY A 127 2.51 15.90 0.61
CA GLY A 127 1.24 16.64 0.62
C GLY A 127 0.28 16.22 1.72
N THR A 128 -1.03 16.31 1.43
CA THR A 128 -2.10 16.14 2.43
C THR A 128 -2.61 14.71 2.57
N ARG A 129 -2.29 13.82 1.63
CA ARG A 129 -2.75 12.42 1.61
C ARG A 129 -1.64 11.51 1.12
N TRP A 130 -1.66 10.28 1.64
CA TRP A 130 -0.82 9.17 1.23
C TRP A 130 -1.69 7.93 1.01
N VAL A 131 -1.53 7.28 -0.13
CA VAL A 131 -2.10 5.97 -0.47
C VAL A 131 -0.93 5.03 -0.70
N GLY A 132 -0.64 4.18 0.28
CA GLY A 132 0.48 3.25 0.24
C GLY A 132 0.16 1.99 -0.55
N LEU A 133 1.11 1.56 -1.38
CA LEU A 133 0.99 0.36 -2.21
C LEU A 133 1.66 -0.85 -1.53
N SER A 134 1.28 -2.06 -1.95
CA SER A 134 1.93 -3.30 -1.52
C SER A 134 3.40 -3.39 -1.92
N ALA A 135 3.85 -2.60 -2.90
CA ALA A 135 5.27 -2.35 -3.14
C ALA A 135 5.83 -1.49 -2.00
N LYS A 136 6.73 -2.04 -1.19
CA LYS A 136 7.30 -1.37 -0.02
C LYS A 136 7.97 -0.05 -0.39
N GLY A 137 7.53 1.03 0.27
CA GLY A 137 8.09 2.37 0.07
C GLY A 137 7.50 3.15 -1.11
N TYR A 138 6.56 2.57 -1.85
CA TYR A 138 5.86 3.24 -2.95
C TYR A 138 4.42 3.59 -2.59
N GLY A 139 3.95 4.66 -3.20
CA GLY A 139 2.57 5.14 -2.97
C GLY A 139 2.14 6.18 -3.99
N ILE A 140 0.86 6.54 -3.89
CA ILE A 140 0.27 7.70 -4.56
C ILE A 140 0.10 8.78 -3.50
N HIS A 141 0.61 9.98 -3.74
CA HIS A 141 0.62 11.04 -2.74
C HIS A 141 0.61 12.43 -3.36
N GLY A 142 0.42 13.45 -2.54
CA GLY A 142 0.47 14.84 -2.95
C GLY A 142 1.89 15.34 -3.25
N THR A 143 2.03 16.64 -3.40
CA THR A 143 3.34 17.25 -3.65
C THR A 143 3.37 18.70 -3.17
N ASN A 144 4.53 19.13 -2.70
CA ASN A 144 4.86 20.53 -2.50
C ASN A 144 5.45 21.18 -3.77
N GLN A 145 5.53 20.41 -4.88
CA GLN A 145 6.03 20.84 -6.18
C GLN A 145 4.97 20.64 -7.27
N PRO A 146 3.91 21.47 -7.33
CA PRO A 146 2.78 21.29 -8.27
C PRO A 146 3.22 21.27 -9.74
N ASN A 147 4.28 22.03 -10.08
CA ASN A 147 4.85 22.05 -11.43
C ASN A 147 5.51 20.74 -11.87
N SER A 148 5.63 19.75 -10.97
CA SER A 148 6.10 18.41 -11.31
C SER A 148 5.03 17.53 -11.96
N ILE A 149 3.74 17.87 -11.82
CA ILE A 149 2.62 17.10 -12.37
C ILE A 149 2.70 17.09 -13.90
N GLY A 150 2.52 15.91 -14.47
CA GLY A 150 2.69 15.65 -15.91
C GLY A 150 4.13 15.38 -16.34
N LYS A 151 5.07 15.25 -15.40
CA LYS A 151 6.51 15.02 -15.68
C LYS A 151 7.02 13.73 -15.04
N ALA A 152 8.14 13.18 -15.56
CA ALA A 152 8.92 12.16 -14.90
C ALA A 152 9.86 12.85 -13.89
N ALA A 153 9.39 13.09 -12.67
CA ALA A 153 10.05 13.98 -11.71
C ALA A 153 10.18 13.40 -10.29
N SER A 154 9.54 12.25 -9.98
CA SER A 154 9.61 11.63 -8.66
C SER A 154 10.80 10.66 -8.52
N THR A 155 10.96 10.09 -7.34
CA THR A 155 11.89 8.99 -7.05
C THR A 155 11.18 7.64 -7.04
N GLY A 156 10.11 7.52 -7.86
CA GLY A 156 9.37 6.30 -8.09
C GLY A 156 7.91 6.34 -7.65
N CYS A 157 7.56 7.12 -6.62
CA CYS A 157 6.15 7.31 -6.23
C CYS A 157 5.36 8.08 -7.29
N ILE A 158 4.05 7.94 -7.27
CA ILE A 158 3.12 8.68 -8.13
C ILE A 158 2.70 9.96 -7.39
N ARG A 159 2.93 11.13 -8.01
CA ARG A 159 2.51 12.41 -7.41
C ARG A 159 1.26 12.93 -8.09
N MET A 160 0.34 13.44 -7.30
CA MET A 160 -0.90 14.07 -7.76
C MET A 160 -1.02 15.51 -7.27
N GLY A 161 -1.79 16.31 -7.99
CA GLY A 161 -2.27 17.60 -7.52
C GLY A 161 -3.11 17.45 -6.26
N LYS A 162 -3.16 18.49 -5.41
CA LYS A 162 -3.85 18.41 -4.11
C LYS A 162 -5.32 18.03 -4.27
N GLN A 163 -6.06 18.71 -5.14
CA GLN A 163 -7.50 18.49 -5.35
C GLN A 163 -7.77 17.09 -5.91
N ASP A 164 -7.05 16.71 -6.96
CA ASP A 164 -7.15 15.40 -7.60
C ASP A 164 -6.88 14.26 -6.62
N LEU A 165 -5.85 14.43 -5.77
CA LEU A 165 -5.51 13.44 -4.77
C LEU A 165 -6.58 13.32 -3.67
N GLU A 166 -7.13 14.43 -3.22
CA GLU A 166 -8.17 14.44 -2.18
C GLU A 166 -9.46 13.80 -2.71
N GLU A 167 -9.80 14.02 -4.00
CA GLU A 167 -10.90 13.33 -4.68
C GLU A 167 -10.63 11.83 -4.79
N LEU A 168 -9.48 11.42 -5.33
CA LEU A 168 -9.10 10.00 -5.41
C LEU A 168 -9.14 9.33 -4.04
N PHE A 169 -8.56 9.99 -3.03
CA PHE A 169 -8.49 9.48 -1.66
C PHE A 169 -9.88 9.28 -1.04
N ALA A 170 -10.88 10.06 -1.41
CA ALA A 170 -12.25 9.90 -0.89
C ALA A 170 -12.95 8.64 -1.44
N ILE A 171 -12.48 8.11 -2.56
CA ILE A 171 -13.14 7.02 -3.30
C ILE A 171 -12.44 5.68 -3.05
N VAL A 172 -11.11 5.63 -3.19
CA VAL A 172 -10.36 4.37 -3.08
C VAL A 172 -10.19 3.92 -1.64
N ASP A 173 -10.11 2.60 -1.42
CA ASP A 173 -9.92 2.02 -0.09
C ASP A 173 -8.77 1.01 -0.04
N VAL A 174 -8.40 0.60 1.19
CA VAL A 174 -7.46 -0.51 1.41
C VAL A 174 -8.03 -1.77 0.78
N GLY A 175 -7.20 -2.47 0.00
CA GLY A 175 -7.58 -3.65 -0.77
C GLY A 175 -7.88 -3.37 -2.24
N ASP A 176 -8.16 -2.12 -2.63
CA ASP A 176 -8.35 -1.76 -4.04
C ASP A 176 -7.06 -2.02 -4.85
N THR A 177 -7.24 -2.37 -6.12
CA THR A 177 -6.12 -2.67 -7.03
C THR A 177 -5.57 -1.40 -7.67
N VAL A 178 -4.25 -1.33 -7.79
CA VAL A 178 -3.54 -0.30 -8.55
C VAL A 178 -2.64 -0.99 -9.57
N GLN A 179 -2.93 -0.81 -10.86
CA GLN A 179 -2.10 -1.27 -11.96
C GLN A 179 -1.23 -0.12 -12.46
N ILE A 180 0.07 -0.36 -12.59
CA ILE A 180 1.03 0.61 -13.10
C ILE A 180 1.68 0.01 -14.35
N ARG A 181 1.49 0.65 -15.51
CA ARG A 181 1.99 0.21 -16.80
C ARG A 181 3.17 1.05 -17.24
N ALA A 182 4.28 0.37 -17.58
CA ALA A 182 5.49 1.00 -18.12
C ALA A 182 5.40 1.25 -19.63
N GLU A 183 4.58 0.49 -20.32
CA GLU A 183 4.43 0.53 -21.78
C GLU A 183 3.00 0.97 -22.15
N ARG A 184 2.86 1.48 -23.38
CA ARG A 184 1.57 1.78 -23.97
C ARG A 184 1.07 0.54 -24.72
N ASP A 185 0.25 -0.25 -24.06
CA ASP A 185 -0.52 -1.33 -24.69
C ASP A 185 -1.88 -0.82 -25.20
N GLU A 186 -2.66 -1.73 -25.79
CA GLU A 186 -3.99 -1.42 -26.32
C GLU A 186 -4.94 -0.89 -25.23
N GLN A 187 -4.88 -1.43 -24.01
CA GLN A 187 -5.69 -0.96 -22.88
C GLN A 187 -5.34 0.49 -22.51
N ILE A 188 -4.05 0.82 -22.46
CA ILE A 188 -3.60 2.19 -22.18
C ILE A 188 -4.05 3.15 -23.29
N ALA A 189 -3.95 2.72 -24.55
CA ALA A 189 -4.41 3.53 -25.68
C ALA A 189 -5.93 3.76 -25.66
N ALA A 190 -6.71 2.74 -25.33
CA ALA A 190 -8.17 2.85 -25.19
C ALA A 190 -8.58 3.82 -24.07
N VAL A 191 -7.88 3.77 -22.94
CA VAL A 191 -8.22 4.60 -21.75
C VAL A 191 -7.73 6.04 -21.87
N PHE A 192 -6.50 6.25 -22.38
CA PHE A 192 -5.85 7.57 -22.40
C PHE A 192 -5.77 8.22 -23.78
N GLY A 193 -6.33 7.57 -24.82
CA GLY A 193 -6.32 8.04 -26.21
C GLY A 193 -5.02 7.70 -26.93
N THR A 194 -5.01 7.81 -28.27
CA THR A 194 -3.90 7.42 -29.15
C THR A 194 -2.71 8.40 -29.15
N GLY A 195 -2.59 9.27 -28.17
CA GLY A 195 -1.33 9.99 -27.85
C GLY A 195 -0.87 11.08 -28.82
N THR A 196 -1.74 11.65 -29.64
CA THR A 196 -1.44 12.86 -30.40
C THR A 196 -2.50 13.93 -30.09
N GLY A 197 -2.22 14.80 -29.13
CA GLY A 197 -3.10 15.96 -28.92
C GLY A 197 -3.21 16.43 -27.46
N SER A 198 -2.63 17.54 -27.16
CA SER A 198 -3.01 18.40 -26.04
C SER A 198 -4.47 18.83 -26.24
N GLY A 199 -5.39 18.40 -25.36
CA GLY A 199 -6.78 18.83 -25.44
C GLY A 199 -7.56 18.31 -24.24
N ALA A 200 -8.00 19.22 -23.39
CA ALA A 200 -9.04 18.96 -22.40
C ALA A 200 -10.33 18.58 -23.14
N GLY A 201 -10.68 17.30 -23.16
CA GLY A 201 -11.91 16.77 -23.76
C GLY A 201 -12.60 15.87 -22.77
N THR A 202 -13.80 16.25 -22.39
CA THR A 202 -14.77 15.49 -21.59
C THR A 202 -14.94 14.08 -22.13
N ALA A 203 -14.55 13.09 -21.34
CA ALA A 203 -14.56 11.66 -21.67
C ALA A 203 -15.96 11.04 -21.66
N THR A 204 -16.95 11.66 -22.31
CA THR A 204 -18.35 11.18 -22.25
C THR A 204 -18.85 10.55 -23.56
N GLU A 205 -18.08 10.58 -24.67
CA GLU A 205 -18.68 10.30 -25.98
C GLU A 205 -18.15 9.09 -26.77
N THR A 206 -17.15 8.36 -26.29
CA THR A 206 -16.50 7.34 -27.16
C THR A 206 -16.81 5.88 -26.81
N ILE A 207 -17.62 5.58 -25.81
CA ILE A 207 -17.89 4.18 -25.38
C ILE A 207 -19.17 3.60 -25.98
N ALA A 208 -19.98 4.39 -26.71
CA ALA A 208 -21.27 3.93 -27.26
C ALA A 208 -21.18 3.22 -28.64
N GLN A 209 -20.02 3.13 -29.26
CA GLN A 209 -19.92 2.62 -30.65
C GLN A 209 -19.28 1.23 -30.82
N VAL A 210 -18.83 0.57 -29.78
CA VAL A 210 -18.18 -0.77 -29.91
C VAL A 210 -19.17 -1.94 -29.80
N GLU A 211 -20.41 -1.73 -29.39
CA GLU A 211 -21.37 -2.85 -29.20
C GLU A 211 -22.33 -3.10 -30.38
N THR A 212 -22.25 -2.35 -31.50
CA THR A 212 -23.20 -2.48 -32.61
C THR A 212 -22.68 -3.25 -33.84
N GLU A 213 -21.42 -3.66 -33.90
CA GLU A 213 -20.89 -4.35 -35.09
C GLU A 213 -20.82 -5.87 -34.98
N LYS A 214 -21.34 -6.51 -33.95
CA LYS A 214 -21.30 -8.00 -33.82
C LYS A 214 -22.62 -8.70 -34.03
N SER A 215 -23.62 -8.08 -34.67
CA SER A 215 -24.94 -8.68 -34.91
C SER A 215 -25.47 -8.57 -36.34
N SER A 216 -24.61 -8.51 -37.37
CA SER A 216 -25.10 -8.67 -38.73
C SER A 216 -24.08 -9.40 -39.60
N GLY A 217 -24.11 -10.73 -39.55
CA GLY A 217 -23.24 -11.58 -40.40
C GLY A 217 -23.55 -13.04 -40.27
N SER A 218 -24.83 -13.43 -40.44
CA SER A 218 -25.17 -14.82 -40.76
C SER A 218 -26.55 -14.86 -41.41
N GLY A 219 -26.56 -15.03 -42.72
CA GLY A 219 -27.81 -15.27 -43.45
C GLY A 219 -27.67 -14.99 -44.96
N GLN A 220 -27.06 -15.85 -45.71
CA GLN A 220 -27.45 -16.48 -46.98
C GLN A 220 -26.30 -17.31 -47.52
#